data_74d173cdc0bb31f3d47c4c0a697ad336
#
_entry.id   74d173cdc0bb31f3d47c4c0a697ad336
#
_cell.length_a   1.000
_cell.length_b   1.000
_cell.length_c   1.000
_cell.angle_alpha   90.00
_cell.angle_beta   90.00
_cell.angle_gamma   90.00
#
_symmetry.space_group_name_H-M   'P 1'
#
loop_
_entity.id
_entity.type
_entity.pdbx_description
1 polymer ?
#
loop_
_entity_poly.entity_id
_entity_poly.type
_entity_poly.pdbx_seq_one_letter_code
_entity_poly.pdbx_strand_id
1 'polypeptide(L)'
;MTMKLEGIPFQTTDWSGVDPTTHPGELGVATWRTKEVGNVRVRMVDYSPGYVADHWCERGHVVLVLEGELVTQLRDGRAVVLGPGQSYVVADGDGAHRSRSPQGARLFIVD
;
A
#
# COMPACT_ATOMS: atom_id res chain seq x y z
N MET A 1 4.30 -17.42 17.18
CA MET A 1 3.11 -16.83 16.53
C MET A 1 3.10 -17.22 15.07
N THR A 2 1.97 -17.59 14.53
CA THR A 2 1.83 -18.04 13.15
C THR A 2 0.92 -17.10 12.38
N MET A 3 1.42 -16.57 11.28
CA MET A 3 0.59 -15.85 10.32
C MET A 3 -0.32 -16.86 9.62
N LYS A 4 -1.61 -16.52 9.50
CA LYS A 4 -2.58 -17.41 8.85
C LYS A 4 -2.83 -16.95 7.42
N LEU A 5 -2.37 -17.78 6.48
CA LEU A 5 -2.72 -17.65 5.07
C LEU A 5 -3.60 -18.85 4.74
N GLU A 6 -4.85 -18.59 4.35
CA GLU A 6 -5.86 -19.63 4.19
C GLU A 6 -6.50 -19.57 2.81
N GLY A 7 -6.76 -20.77 2.25
CA GLY A 7 -7.44 -20.88 0.97
C GLY A 7 -6.61 -20.42 -0.22
N ILE A 8 -5.28 -20.54 -0.12
CA ILE A 8 -4.37 -20.06 -1.16
C ILE A 8 -3.57 -21.25 -1.70
N PRO A 9 -3.93 -21.81 -2.87
CA PRO A 9 -3.06 -22.76 -3.54
C PRO A 9 -1.77 -22.06 -3.99
N PHE A 10 -0.68 -22.81 -4.08
CA PHE A 10 0.58 -22.27 -4.60
C PHE A 10 0.35 -21.64 -5.97
N GLN A 11 0.78 -20.40 -6.13
CA GLN A 11 0.64 -19.66 -7.38
C GLN A 11 1.68 -18.57 -7.49
N THR A 12 1.96 -18.17 -8.70
CA THR A 12 2.84 -17.04 -8.99
C THR A 12 2.03 -15.92 -9.63
N THR A 13 2.54 -14.71 -9.55
CA THR A 13 1.93 -13.54 -10.20
C THR A 13 2.98 -12.79 -10.98
N ASP A 14 2.75 -12.62 -12.27
CA ASP A 14 3.47 -11.65 -13.09
C ASP A 14 2.65 -10.36 -13.08
N TRP A 15 3.14 -9.37 -12.36
CA TRP A 15 2.41 -8.11 -12.17
C TRP A 15 2.19 -7.34 -13.47
N SER A 16 3.05 -7.53 -14.47
CA SER A 16 2.84 -6.92 -15.79
C SER A 16 1.59 -7.43 -16.50
N GLY A 17 1.14 -8.63 -16.14
CA GLY A 17 -0.08 -9.24 -16.69
C GLY A 17 -1.34 -8.95 -15.89
N VAL A 18 -1.26 -8.21 -14.80
CA VAL A 18 -2.42 -7.85 -13.98
C VAL A 18 -2.93 -6.46 -14.40
N ASP A 19 -4.21 -6.38 -14.79
CA ASP A 19 -4.79 -5.14 -15.25
C ASP A 19 -4.83 -4.09 -14.14
N PRO A 20 -4.36 -2.88 -14.41
CA PRO A 20 -4.37 -1.81 -13.40
C PRO A 20 -5.76 -1.20 -13.24
N THR A 21 -6.04 -0.74 -12.03
CA THR A 21 -7.20 0.11 -11.73
C THR A 21 -6.71 1.47 -11.24
N THR A 22 -7.46 2.52 -11.55
CA THR A 22 -7.08 3.90 -11.22
C THR A 22 -7.91 4.40 -10.04
N HIS A 23 -7.23 4.97 -9.06
CA HIS A 23 -7.85 5.47 -7.83
C HIS A 23 -7.38 6.90 -7.59
N PRO A 24 -8.18 7.91 -7.95
CA PRO A 24 -7.82 9.30 -7.69
C PRO A 24 -7.68 9.57 -6.19
N GLY A 25 -6.63 10.31 -5.81
CA GLY A 25 -6.50 10.85 -4.47
C GLY A 25 -7.16 12.21 -4.36
N GLU A 26 -6.97 12.86 -3.23
CA GLU A 26 -7.30 14.28 -3.11
C GLU A 26 -6.46 15.10 -4.10
N LEU A 27 -5.19 14.71 -4.25
CA LEU A 27 -4.28 15.16 -5.30
C LEU A 27 -3.64 13.93 -5.93
N GLY A 28 -3.40 13.99 -7.24
CA GLY A 28 -2.76 12.90 -7.94
C GLY A 28 -3.60 11.64 -8.03
N VAL A 29 -2.95 10.54 -8.38
CA VAL A 29 -3.62 9.27 -8.65
C VAL A 29 -2.77 8.10 -8.15
N ALA A 30 -3.45 7.09 -7.61
CA ALA A 30 -2.87 5.77 -7.34
C ALA A 30 -3.33 4.80 -8.42
N THR A 31 -2.42 3.97 -8.89
CA THR A 31 -2.70 2.89 -9.84
C THR A 31 -2.42 1.57 -9.15
N TRP A 32 -3.43 0.70 -9.09
CA TRP A 32 -3.33 -0.58 -8.40
C TRP A 32 -3.35 -1.74 -9.36
N ARG A 33 -2.47 -2.71 -9.15
CA ARG A 33 -2.57 -4.05 -9.69
C ARG A 33 -2.84 -4.97 -8.52
N THR A 34 -3.97 -5.67 -8.53
CA THR A 34 -4.49 -6.35 -7.35
C THR A 34 -4.72 -7.84 -7.62
N LYS A 35 -4.29 -8.68 -6.68
CA LYS A 35 -4.65 -10.09 -6.59
C LYS A 35 -5.32 -10.33 -5.26
N GLU A 36 -6.57 -10.74 -5.29
CA GLU A 36 -7.28 -11.21 -4.11
C GLU A 36 -7.22 -12.73 -4.09
N VAL A 37 -6.54 -13.28 -3.09
CA VAL A 37 -6.35 -14.73 -2.96
C VAL A 37 -6.58 -15.15 -1.53
N GLY A 38 -7.43 -16.17 -1.33
CA GLY A 38 -7.76 -16.63 0.02
C GLY A 38 -8.24 -15.48 0.89
N ASN A 39 -7.57 -15.29 2.02
CA ASN A 39 -7.92 -14.26 3.01
C ASN A 39 -7.03 -13.01 2.91
N VAL A 40 -6.29 -12.82 1.82
CA VAL A 40 -5.41 -11.66 1.66
C VAL A 40 -5.62 -10.97 0.33
N ARG A 41 -5.27 -9.70 0.31
CA ARG A 41 -5.17 -8.90 -0.90
C ARG A 41 -3.70 -8.48 -1.06
N VAL A 42 -3.13 -8.76 -2.23
CA VAL A 42 -1.75 -8.42 -2.57
C VAL A 42 -1.79 -7.42 -3.70
N ARG A 43 -1.07 -6.31 -3.58
CA ARG A 43 -1.11 -5.24 -4.57
C ARG A 43 0.27 -4.70 -4.90
N MET A 44 0.46 -4.37 -6.17
CA MET A 44 1.49 -3.44 -6.62
C MET A 44 0.81 -2.10 -6.86
N VAL A 45 1.29 -1.06 -6.19
CA VAL A 45 0.67 0.26 -6.19
C VAL A 45 1.69 1.29 -6.66
N ASP A 46 1.28 2.12 -7.63
CA ASP A 46 2.06 3.25 -8.09
C ASP A 46 1.34 4.54 -7.68
N TYR A 47 2.06 5.44 -7.02
CA TYR A 47 1.58 6.79 -6.73
C TYR A 47 2.22 7.77 -7.71
N SER A 48 1.40 8.62 -8.33
CA SER A 48 1.92 9.72 -9.13
C SER A 48 2.63 10.75 -8.25
N PRO A 49 3.61 11.50 -8.78
CA PRO A 49 4.23 12.59 -8.03
C PRO A 49 3.18 13.59 -7.53
N GLY A 50 3.27 13.93 -6.24
CA GLY A 50 2.29 14.82 -5.60
C GLY A 50 1.02 14.13 -5.12
N TYR A 51 0.97 12.80 -5.14
CA TYR A 51 -0.19 12.05 -4.65
C TYR A 51 -0.48 12.37 -3.18
N VAL A 52 -1.74 12.60 -2.87
CA VAL A 52 -2.27 12.69 -1.50
C VAL A 52 -3.53 11.86 -1.44
N ALA A 53 -3.59 10.89 -0.54
CA ALA A 53 -4.78 10.05 -0.36
C ALA A 53 -6.00 10.88 0.03
N ASP A 54 -7.17 10.46 -0.41
CA ASP A 54 -8.43 11.18 -0.19
C ASP A 54 -9.10 10.84 1.13
N HIS A 55 -8.56 9.90 1.91
CA HIS A 55 -9.14 9.47 3.16
C HIS A 55 -8.08 8.92 4.12
N TRP A 56 -8.46 8.83 5.39
CA TRP A 56 -7.69 8.12 6.41
C TRP A 56 -8.03 6.63 6.37
N CYS A 57 -7.00 5.80 6.33
CA CYS A 57 -7.17 4.35 6.28
C CYS A 57 -7.02 3.76 7.68
N GLU A 58 -7.94 2.86 8.05
CA GLU A 58 -7.87 2.11 9.31
C GLU A 58 -7.59 0.62 9.07
N ARG A 59 -7.37 0.23 7.82
CA ARG A 59 -7.06 -1.15 7.46
C ARG A 59 -5.61 -1.48 7.78
N GLY A 60 -5.40 -2.66 8.37
CA GLY A 60 -4.07 -3.17 8.61
C GLY A 60 -3.40 -3.62 7.32
N HIS A 61 -2.09 -3.42 7.24
CA HIS A 61 -1.33 -3.93 6.10
C HIS A 61 0.18 -3.97 6.37
N VAL A 62 0.85 -4.67 5.49
CA VAL A 62 2.29 -4.65 5.34
C VAL A 62 2.59 -3.86 4.08
N VAL A 63 3.40 -2.83 4.18
CA VAL A 63 3.77 -1.97 3.05
C VAL A 63 5.28 -1.93 2.91
N LEU A 64 5.76 -2.26 1.72
CA LEU A 64 7.18 -2.14 1.35
C LEU A 64 7.32 -1.13 0.23
N VAL A 65 8.18 -0.13 0.42
CA VAL A 65 8.53 0.83 -0.64
C VAL A 65 9.57 0.21 -1.55
N LEU A 66 9.27 0.13 -2.83
CA LEU A 66 10.18 -0.39 -3.85
C LEU A 66 10.93 0.72 -4.56
N GLU A 67 10.24 1.83 -4.86
CA GLU A 67 10.81 3.00 -5.53
C GLU A 67 10.16 4.26 -4.99
N GLY A 68 10.89 5.38 -5.06
CA GLY A 68 10.38 6.69 -4.70
C GLY A 68 10.33 6.93 -3.20
N GLU A 69 9.31 7.66 -2.76
CA GLU A 69 9.17 8.07 -1.37
C GLU A 69 7.72 8.02 -0.93
N LEU A 70 7.49 7.38 0.20
CA LEU A 70 6.19 7.34 0.86
C LEU A 70 6.26 8.12 2.16
N VAL A 71 5.34 9.08 2.33
CA VAL A 71 5.13 9.76 3.61
C VAL A 71 3.82 9.25 4.20
N THR A 72 3.89 8.64 5.37
CA THR A 72 2.73 8.14 6.09
C THR A 72 2.46 9.04 7.27
N GLN A 73 1.30 9.69 7.26
CA GLN A 73 0.83 10.54 8.35
C GLN A 73 0.01 9.69 9.31
N LEU A 74 0.26 9.84 10.61
CA LEU A 74 -0.49 9.19 11.68
C LEU A 74 -1.38 10.22 12.36
N ARG A 75 -2.50 9.78 12.91
CA ARG A 75 -3.44 10.69 13.57
C ARG A 75 -2.88 11.34 14.82
N ASP A 76 -1.86 10.78 15.42
CA ASP A 76 -1.18 11.40 16.57
C ASP A 76 -0.26 12.56 16.20
N GLY A 77 -0.18 12.91 14.92
CA GLY A 77 0.62 14.03 14.41
C GLY A 77 1.98 13.62 13.85
N ARG A 78 2.40 12.37 14.02
CA ARG A 78 3.67 11.92 13.44
C ARG A 78 3.54 11.79 11.93
N ALA A 79 4.64 12.07 11.22
CA ALA A 79 4.78 11.76 9.82
C ALA A 79 6.06 10.95 9.64
N VAL A 80 5.95 9.80 9.00
CA VAL A 80 7.06 8.88 8.78
C VAL A 80 7.40 8.84 7.31
N VAL A 81 8.66 9.10 6.98
CA VAL A 81 9.15 9.11 5.59
C VAL A 81 9.88 7.80 5.34
N LEU A 82 9.46 7.08 4.30
CA LEU A 82 10.05 5.82 3.89
C LEU A 82 10.55 5.90 2.45
N GLY A 83 11.77 5.42 2.25
CA GLY A 83 12.38 5.27 0.93
C GLY A 83 12.49 3.79 0.52
N PRO A 84 13.12 3.52 -0.63
CA PRO A 84 13.26 2.17 -1.15
C PRO A 84 13.90 1.21 -0.14
N GLY A 85 13.29 0.03 -0.01
CA GLY A 85 13.75 -1.00 0.93
C GLY A 85 13.24 -0.82 2.35
N GLN A 86 12.49 0.23 2.65
CA GLN A 86 11.89 0.46 3.96
C GLN A 86 10.41 0.07 3.95
N SER A 87 9.91 -0.35 5.09
CA SER A 87 8.55 -0.86 5.21
C SER A 87 7.91 -0.44 6.52
N TYR A 88 6.58 -0.52 6.58
CA TYR A 88 5.86 -0.45 7.84
C TYR A 88 4.80 -1.54 7.92
N VAL A 89 4.40 -1.86 9.13
CA VAL A 89 3.26 -2.74 9.39
C VAL A 89 2.32 -2.05 10.36
N VAL A 90 1.04 -2.29 10.22
CA VAL A 90 0.02 -1.80 11.14
C VAL A 90 -1.13 -2.81 11.16
N ALA A 91 -1.69 -3.05 12.34
CA ALA A 91 -2.84 -3.92 12.51
C ALA A 91 -4.14 -3.20 12.12
N ASP A 92 -5.18 -3.97 11.80
CA ASP A 92 -6.52 -3.43 11.59
C ASP A 92 -6.97 -2.64 12.82
N GLY A 93 -7.48 -1.44 12.62
CA GLY A 93 -8.02 -0.60 13.69
C GLY A 93 -6.99 -0.03 14.66
N ASP A 94 -5.70 -0.25 14.43
CA ASP A 94 -4.63 0.19 15.35
C ASP A 94 -4.04 1.54 14.94
N GLY A 95 -4.88 2.47 14.60
CA GLY A 95 -4.52 3.83 14.25
C GLY A 95 -4.74 4.12 12.77
N ALA A 96 -5.46 5.20 12.53
CA ALA A 96 -5.68 5.68 11.18
C ALA A 96 -4.39 6.31 10.63
N HIS A 97 -4.16 6.08 9.35
CA HIS A 97 -3.01 6.60 8.65
C HIS A 97 -3.41 7.08 7.26
N ARG A 98 -2.61 7.98 6.70
CA ARG A 98 -2.86 8.60 5.41
C ARG A 98 -1.56 8.71 4.64
N SER A 99 -1.59 8.29 3.38
CA SER A 99 -0.41 8.29 2.50
C SER A 99 -0.34 9.54 1.66
N ARG A 100 0.86 10.04 1.46
CA ARG A 100 1.19 11.00 0.41
C ARG A 100 2.57 10.68 -0.16
N SER A 101 2.80 11.10 -1.39
CA SER A 101 4.08 10.85 -2.06
C SER A 101 4.46 12.05 -2.93
N PRO A 102 5.27 12.98 -2.40
CA PRO A 102 5.66 14.17 -3.16
C PRO A 102 6.36 13.85 -4.47
N GLN A 103 7.16 12.81 -4.50
CA GLN A 103 7.98 12.44 -5.66
C GLN A 103 7.44 11.25 -6.46
N GLY A 104 6.33 10.66 -6.02
CA GLY A 104 5.85 9.39 -6.53
C GLY A 104 6.50 8.22 -5.83
N ALA A 105 5.85 7.06 -5.92
CA ALA A 105 6.35 5.85 -5.29
C ALA A 105 5.79 4.60 -5.96
N ARG A 106 6.52 3.51 -5.84
CA ARG A 106 6.02 2.16 -6.11
C ARG A 106 6.07 1.36 -4.83
N LEU A 107 4.95 0.74 -4.49
CA LEU A 107 4.76 0.02 -3.24
C LEU A 107 4.31 -1.41 -3.49
N PHE A 108 4.70 -2.31 -2.60
CA PHE A 108 4.13 -3.65 -2.48
C PHE A 108 3.34 -3.71 -1.18
N ILE A 109 2.06 -4.05 -1.27
CA ILE A 109 1.13 -4.00 -0.13
C ILE A 109 0.43 -5.35 0.02
N VAL A 110 0.40 -5.84 1.25
CA VAL A 110 -0.36 -7.05 1.62
C VAL A 110 -1.35 -6.66 2.72
N ASP A 111 -2.62 -6.93 2.48
CA ASP A 111 -3.67 -6.69 3.49
C ASP A 111 -4.90 -7.60 3.37
#